data_9b5629a19c873cc3e37bf4b141a620cc
#
_entry.id   9b5629a19c873cc3e37bf4b141a620cc
#
_cell.length_a   1.000
_cell.length_b   1.000
_cell.length_c   1.000
_cell.angle_alpha   90.00
_cell.angle_beta   90.00
_cell.angle_gamma   90.00
#
_symmetry.space_group_name_H-M   'P 1'
#
loop_
_entity.id
_entity.type
_entity.pdbx_description
1 polymer ?
#
loop_
_entity_poly.entity_id
_entity_poly.type
_entity_poly.pdbx_seq_one_letter_code
_entity_poly.pdbx_strand_id
1 'polypeptide(L)'
;DVLGSRGLGDVYKRQVYGGGGIMPDVFIPADTTDVTKYFVEVAGRNILYRYTIEYADRHREALNAVKTIDELQALLDSDKTLVDDFVRYAARKGVAPRYGDIARSRRLIEAQLRAYIGRNTALEDNGFYANIYPVDNVVVRAIGILKEENEND
;
A
#
# COMPACT_ATOMS: atom_id res chain seq x y z
N ASP A 1 -22.30 -27.53 28.60
CA ASP A 1 -22.70 -27.09 27.25
C ASP A 1 -22.34 -25.65 26.89
N VAL A 2 -21.53 -24.98 27.68
CA VAL A 2 -21.12 -23.59 27.43
C VAL A 2 -19.70 -23.50 26.88
N LEU A 3 -19.01 -24.62 26.73
CA LEU A 3 -17.60 -24.67 26.27
C LEU A 3 -17.44 -24.67 24.74
N GLY A 4 -18.48 -24.94 23.97
CA GLY A 4 -18.41 -24.99 22.49
C GLY A 4 -18.51 -23.64 21.81
N SER A 5 -19.09 -22.62 22.44
CA SER A 5 -19.30 -21.32 21.79
C SER A 5 -18.14 -20.31 21.96
N ARG A 6 -17.24 -20.54 22.93
CA ARG A 6 -16.09 -19.66 23.16
C ARG A 6 -14.99 -19.85 22.11
N GLY A 7 -14.81 -21.06 21.58
CA GLY A 7 -13.77 -21.33 20.58
C GLY A 7 -14.09 -20.75 19.20
N LEU A 8 -15.35 -20.82 18.79
CA LEU A 8 -15.80 -20.31 17.48
C LEU A 8 -15.81 -18.77 17.43
N GLY A 9 -16.16 -18.11 18.54
CA GLY A 9 -16.15 -16.65 18.62
C GLY A 9 -14.74 -16.06 18.59
N ASP A 10 -13.76 -16.75 19.13
CA ASP A 10 -12.37 -16.28 19.19
C ASP A 10 -11.64 -16.48 17.84
N VAL A 11 -11.91 -17.58 17.17
CA VAL A 11 -11.38 -17.83 15.80
C VAL A 11 -12.01 -16.84 14.81
N TYR A 12 -13.30 -16.55 14.93
CA TYR A 12 -13.99 -15.58 14.08
C TYR A 12 -13.50 -14.15 14.34
N LYS A 13 -13.25 -13.78 15.59
CA LYS A 13 -12.67 -12.49 15.95
C LYS A 13 -11.26 -12.31 15.42
N ARG A 14 -10.43 -13.35 15.38
CA ARG A 14 -9.08 -13.28 14.82
C ARG A 14 -9.07 -13.17 13.29
N GLN A 15 -10.07 -13.71 12.61
CA GLN A 15 -10.24 -13.55 11.15
C GLN A 15 -10.85 -12.21 10.76
N VAL A 16 -11.60 -11.57 11.64
CA VAL A 16 -12.26 -10.27 11.40
C VAL A 16 -11.45 -9.09 11.94
N TYR A 17 -10.33 -9.36 12.61
CA TYR A 17 -9.37 -8.35 13.08
C TYR A 17 -8.42 -7.87 11.97
N GLY A 18 -9.00 -7.54 10.84
CA GLY A 18 -8.48 -6.57 9.93
C GLY A 18 -9.51 -5.46 9.87
N GLY A 19 -9.50 -4.54 10.84
CA GLY A 19 -10.32 -3.34 10.96
C GLY A 19 -11.46 -3.18 9.96
N GLY A 20 -12.64 -3.66 10.29
CA GLY A 20 -13.90 -3.24 9.72
C GLY A 20 -13.98 -2.99 8.23
N GLY A 21 -13.63 -3.93 7.38
CA GLY A 21 -13.80 -3.79 5.94
C GLY A 21 -12.93 -4.78 5.18
N ILE A 22 -13.42 -5.25 4.05
CA ILE A 22 -12.58 -5.97 3.07
C ILE A 22 -11.63 -4.93 2.49
N MET A 23 -10.35 -5.01 2.90
CA MET A 23 -9.32 -4.17 2.31
C MET A 23 -9.07 -4.70 0.90
N PRO A 24 -9.21 -3.90 -0.17
CA PRO A 24 -8.91 -4.36 -1.51
C PRO A 24 -7.42 -4.73 -1.60
N ASP A 25 -7.11 -5.86 -2.20
CA ASP A 25 -5.75 -6.31 -2.43
C ASP A 25 -4.96 -5.35 -3.35
N VAL A 26 -5.70 -4.52 -4.10
CA VAL A 26 -5.15 -3.51 -5.02
C VAL A 26 -5.97 -2.23 -4.90
N PHE A 27 -5.29 -1.13 -4.62
CA PHE A 27 -5.90 0.20 -4.71
C PHE A 27 -5.92 0.67 -6.17
N ILE A 28 -7.11 0.99 -6.68
CA ILE A 28 -7.30 1.63 -7.99
C ILE A 28 -7.97 2.98 -7.73
N PRO A 29 -7.32 4.12 -8.08
CA PRO A 29 -7.91 5.44 -7.89
C PRO A 29 -9.16 5.63 -8.75
N ALA A 30 -10.06 6.52 -8.34
CA ALA A 30 -11.25 6.88 -9.12
C ALA A 30 -10.89 7.52 -10.46
N ASP A 31 -9.80 8.31 -10.51
CA ASP A 31 -9.18 8.75 -11.77
C ASP A 31 -8.21 7.67 -12.26
N THR A 32 -8.56 7.03 -13.35
CA THR A 32 -7.78 5.94 -13.94
C THR A 32 -6.76 6.40 -14.98
N THR A 33 -6.50 7.70 -15.08
CA THR A 33 -5.59 8.26 -16.09
C THR A 33 -4.20 7.63 -16.04
N ASP A 34 -3.69 7.36 -14.84
CA ASP A 34 -2.37 6.75 -14.61
C ASP A 34 -2.40 5.23 -14.48
N VAL A 35 -3.58 4.61 -14.66
CA VAL A 35 -3.74 3.14 -14.65
C VAL A 35 -3.37 2.60 -16.02
N THR A 36 -2.20 2.01 -16.14
CA THR A 36 -1.69 1.44 -17.39
C THR A 36 -1.87 -0.08 -17.43
N LYS A 37 -1.67 -0.67 -18.62
CA LYS A 37 -1.70 -2.13 -18.78
C LYS A 37 -0.65 -2.82 -17.92
N TYR A 38 0.55 -2.23 -17.78
CA TYR A 38 1.59 -2.76 -16.91
C TYR A 38 1.14 -2.78 -15.45
N PHE A 39 0.56 -1.67 -14.97
CA PHE A 39 0.04 -1.60 -13.59
C PHE A 39 -1.04 -2.67 -13.35
N VAL A 40 -2.03 -2.77 -14.23
CA VAL A 40 -3.10 -3.78 -14.12
C VAL A 40 -2.54 -5.20 -14.08
N GLU A 41 -1.53 -5.50 -14.89
CA GLU A 41 -0.91 -6.82 -14.94
C GLU A 41 -0.16 -7.18 -13.64
N VAL A 42 0.69 -6.27 -13.13
CA VAL A 42 1.44 -6.53 -11.90
C VAL A 42 0.55 -6.58 -10.66
N ALA A 43 -0.52 -5.79 -10.66
CA ALA A 43 -1.53 -5.78 -9.60
C ALA A 43 -2.39 -7.05 -9.64
N GLY A 44 -2.97 -7.38 -10.80
CA GLY A 44 -3.85 -8.54 -10.97
C GLY A 44 -3.15 -9.89 -10.74
N ARG A 45 -1.83 -9.96 -10.97
CA ARG A 45 -0.99 -11.14 -10.67
C ARG A 45 -0.42 -11.11 -9.24
N ASN A 46 -0.84 -10.15 -8.42
CA ASN A 46 -0.39 -9.98 -7.02
C ASN A 46 1.14 -9.82 -6.87
N ILE A 47 1.82 -9.30 -7.91
CA ILE A 47 3.28 -9.17 -7.92
C ILE A 47 3.73 -8.02 -7.01
N LEU A 48 2.96 -6.93 -6.96
CA LEU A 48 3.19 -5.81 -6.05
C LEU A 48 3.29 -6.28 -4.59
N TYR A 49 2.25 -6.98 -4.12
CA TYR A 49 2.20 -7.47 -2.74
C TYR A 49 3.33 -8.47 -2.44
N ARG A 50 3.57 -9.43 -3.33
CA ARG A 50 4.67 -10.41 -3.13
C ARG A 50 6.03 -9.77 -3.02
N TYR A 51 6.29 -8.74 -3.83
CA TYR A 51 7.53 -7.98 -3.72
C TYR A 51 7.67 -7.31 -2.36
N THR A 52 6.60 -6.70 -1.84
CA THR A 52 6.65 -5.99 -0.55
C THR A 52 6.88 -6.93 0.63
N ILE A 53 6.41 -8.18 0.57
CA ILE A 53 6.74 -9.19 1.58
C ILE A 53 8.24 -9.52 1.55
N GLU A 54 8.82 -9.76 0.36
CA GLU A 54 10.25 -10.02 0.22
C GLU A 54 11.09 -8.78 0.62
N TYR A 55 10.60 -7.58 0.34
CA TYR A 55 11.21 -6.33 0.78
C TYR A 55 11.20 -6.21 2.31
N ALA A 56 10.05 -6.45 2.93
CA ALA A 56 9.89 -6.40 4.38
C ALA A 56 10.79 -7.42 5.09
N ASP A 57 10.94 -8.62 4.54
CA ASP A 57 11.84 -9.63 5.10
C ASP A 57 13.31 -9.20 5.05
N ARG A 58 13.75 -8.57 3.96
CA ARG A 58 15.12 -8.06 3.81
C ARG A 58 15.43 -6.85 4.71
N HIS A 59 14.42 -6.03 5.00
CA HIS A 59 14.54 -4.79 5.77
C HIS A 59 13.88 -4.88 7.15
N ARG A 60 13.68 -6.09 7.66
CA ARG A 60 12.91 -6.37 8.88
C ARG A 60 13.36 -5.56 10.09
N GLU A 61 14.65 -5.44 10.30
CA GLU A 61 15.20 -4.68 11.43
C GLU A 61 14.82 -3.19 11.36
N ALA A 62 15.03 -2.56 10.20
CA ALA A 62 14.69 -1.16 9.98
C ALA A 62 13.17 -0.90 10.08
N LEU A 63 12.35 -1.80 9.50
CA LEU A 63 10.88 -1.68 9.55
C LEU A 63 10.34 -1.89 10.98
N ASN A 64 10.92 -2.79 11.76
CA ASN A 64 10.53 -2.99 13.16
C ASN A 64 10.90 -1.80 14.08
N ALA A 65 11.89 -1.01 13.70
CA ALA A 65 12.28 0.20 14.41
C ALA A 65 11.31 1.36 14.22
N VAL A 66 10.54 1.37 13.12
CA VAL A 66 9.57 2.41 12.78
C VAL A 66 8.43 2.46 13.80
N LYS A 67 8.19 3.65 14.39
CA LYS A 67 7.13 3.90 15.38
C LYS A 67 6.18 5.03 14.97
N THR A 68 6.60 5.90 14.03
CA THR A 68 5.83 7.05 13.57
C THR A 68 5.74 7.09 12.05
N ILE A 69 4.75 7.83 11.55
CA ILE A 69 4.60 8.05 10.09
C ILE A 69 5.82 8.78 9.52
N ASP A 70 6.36 9.75 10.24
CA ASP A 70 7.54 10.51 9.78
C ASP A 70 8.78 9.61 9.65
N GLU A 71 8.99 8.70 10.61
CA GLU A 71 10.07 7.70 10.51
C GLU A 71 9.87 6.75 9.33
N LEU A 72 8.63 6.32 9.07
CA LEU A 72 8.29 5.51 7.91
C LEU A 72 8.61 6.25 6.61
N GLN A 73 8.16 7.50 6.49
CA GLN A 73 8.40 8.30 5.29
C GLN A 73 9.90 8.52 5.08
N ALA A 74 10.65 8.89 6.13
CA ALA A 74 12.10 9.07 6.05
C ALA A 74 12.82 7.78 5.60
N LEU A 75 12.42 6.62 6.11
CA LEU A 75 12.96 5.32 5.72
C LEU A 75 12.69 5.05 4.23
N LEU A 76 11.44 5.19 3.79
CA LEU A 76 11.03 4.92 2.40
C LEU A 76 11.62 5.95 1.42
N ASP A 77 11.78 7.20 1.84
CA ASP A 77 12.40 8.25 1.02
C ASP A 77 13.92 8.04 0.84
N SER A 78 14.54 7.32 1.74
CA SER A 78 15.97 6.95 1.62
C SER A 78 16.21 5.91 0.50
N ASP A 79 15.23 5.08 0.18
CA ASP A 79 15.33 4.07 -0.87
C ASP A 79 14.91 4.65 -2.24
N LYS A 80 15.88 5.19 -2.95
CA LYS A 80 15.66 5.75 -4.30
C LYS A 80 15.47 4.69 -5.38
N THR A 81 15.69 3.42 -5.07
CA THR A 81 15.66 2.32 -6.04
C THR A 81 14.40 1.46 -5.96
N LEU A 82 13.51 1.73 -5.01
CA LEU A 82 12.33 0.91 -4.71
C LEU A 82 11.54 0.48 -5.96
N VAL A 83 11.16 1.44 -6.83
CA VAL A 83 10.39 1.14 -8.05
C VAL A 83 11.22 0.38 -9.08
N ASP A 84 12.49 0.74 -9.24
CA ASP A 84 13.36 0.11 -10.23
C ASP A 84 13.70 -1.34 -9.83
N ASP A 85 13.87 -1.59 -8.54
CA ASP A 85 14.03 -2.94 -7.99
C ASP A 85 12.76 -3.77 -8.15
N PHE A 86 11.61 -3.16 -7.92
CA PHE A 86 10.31 -3.79 -8.19
C PHE A 86 10.17 -4.16 -9.67
N VAL A 87 10.51 -3.27 -10.61
CA VAL A 87 10.42 -3.56 -12.05
C VAL A 87 11.32 -4.74 -12.42
N ARG A 88 12.54 -4.81 -11.88
CA ARG A 88 13.43 -5.97 -12.06
C ARG A 88 12.83 -7.26 -11.48
N TYR A 89 12.21 -7.15 -10.32
CA TYR A 89 11.51 -8.28 -9.70
C TYR A 89 10.35 -8.78 -10.57
N ALA A 90 9.50 -7.86 -11.05
CA ALA A 90 8.36 -8.19 -11.92
C ALA A 90 8.80 -8.87 -13.21
N ALA A 91 9.93 -8.42 -13.81
CA ALA A 91 10.51 -9.06 -14.98
C ALA A 91 10.92 -10.52 -14.70
N ARG A 92 11.55 -10.79 -13.55
CA ARG A 92 11.86 -12.17 -13.13
C ARG A 92 10.61 -13.04 -12.91
N LYS A 93 9.48 -12.42 -12.58
CA LYS A 93 8.18 -13.12 -12.43
C LYS A 93 7.39 -13.19 -13.75
N GLY A 94 8.00 -12.83 -14.87
CA GLY A 94 7.44 -12.98 -16.21
C GLY A 94 6.56 -11.80 -16.66
N VAL A 95 6.70 -10.63 -16.05
CA VAL A 95 6.09 -9.39 -16.55
C VAL A 95 7.17 -8.52 -17.14
N ALA A 96 7.25 -8.50 -18.48
CA ALA A 96 8.24 -7.69 -19.19
C ALA A 96 8.03 -6.19 -18.91
N PRO A 97 9.11 -5.41 -18.71
CA PRO A 97 9.00 -3.99 -18.46
C PRO A 97 8.46 -3.25 -19.69
N ARG A 98 7.46 -2.40 -19.47
CA ARG A 98 6.91 -1.46 -20.45
C ARG A 98 7.22 -0.05 -19.96
N TYR A 99 8.35 0.48 -20.35
CA TYR A 99 8.90 1.71 -19.77
C TYR A 99 7.97 2.92 -19.90
N GLY A 100 7.22 3.06 -21.00
CA GLY A 100 6.20 4.11 -21.15
C GLY A 100 5.05 3.97 -20.14
N ASP A 101 4.56 2.75 -19.95
CA ASP A 101 3.52 2.45 -18.96
C ASP A 101 4.05 2.68 -17.53
N ILE A 102 5.27 2.21 -17.26
CA ILE A 102 5.92 2.35 -15.96
C ILE A 102 6.11 3.83 -15.61
N ALA A 103 6.60 4.64 -16.54
CA ALA A 103 6.78 6.07 -16.33
C ALA A 103 5.45 6.76 -15.97
N ARG A 104 4.37 6.42 -16.67
CA ARG A 104 3.03 6.96 -16.45
C ARG A 104 2.43 6.49 -15.12
N SER A 105 2.56 5.22 -14.79
CA SER A 105 2.03 4.64 -13.54
C SER A 105 2.99 4.74 -12.35
N ARG A 106 4.18 5.35 -12.50
CA ARG A 106 5.26 5.32 -11.50
C ARG A 106 4.78 5.74 -10.12
N ARG A 107 4.05 6.86 -10.06
CA ARG A 107 3.50 7.40 -8.81
C ARG A 107 2.53 6.42 -8.15
N LEU A 108 1.68 5.77 -8.93
CA LEU A 108 0.70 4.80 -8.43
C LEU A 108 1.38 3.51 -7.95
N ILE A 109 2.36 3.01 -8.71
CA ILE A 109 3.18 1.84 -8.33
C ILE A 109 3.92 2.12 -7.02
N GLU A 110 4.59 3.27 -6.92
CA GLU A 110 5.35 3.65 -5.73
C GLU A 110 4.45 3.77 -4.50
N ALA A 111 3.32 4.46 -4.61
CA ALA A 111 2.36 4.61 -3.52
C ALA A 111 1.84 3.25 -3.02
N GLN A 112 1.53 2.35 -3.94
CA GLN A 112 1.07 1.00 -3.61
C GLN A 112 2.16 0.18 -2.89
N LEU A 113 3.40 0.23 -3.38
CA LEU A 113 4.54 -0.44 -2.73
C LEU A 113 4.76 0.11 -1.32
N ARG A 114 4.83 1.44 -1.18
CA ARG A 114 5.03 2.13 0.11
C ARG A 114 3.91 1.81 1.10
N ALA A 115 2.67 1.74 0.63
CA ALA A 115 1.52 1.39 1.45
C ALA A 115 1.62 -0.03 2.02
N TYR A 116 1.91 -1.02 1.18
CA TYR A 116 2.08 -2.39 1.65
C TYR A 116 3.30 -2.56 2.55
N ILE A 117 4.41 -1.86 2.27
CA ILE A 117 5.57 -1.86 3.16
C ILE A 117 5.19 -1.24 4.51
N GLY A 118 4.50 -0.10 4.50
CA GLY A 118 4.04 0.58 5.72
C GLY A 118 3.14 -0.29 6.59
N ARG A 119 2.30 -1.12 5.99
CA ARG A 119 1.47 -2.10 6.70
C ARG A 119 2.30 -3.17 7.43
N ASN A 120 3.50 -3.48 6.95
CA ASN A 120 4.42 -4.43 7.58
C ASN A 120 5.26 -3.81 8.71
N THR A 121 4.89 -2.64 9.21
CA THR A 121 5.46 -2.00 10.39
C THR A 121 4.48 -2.06 11.56
N ALA A 122 4.90 -1.57 12.73
CA ALA A 122 4.01 -1.43 13.89
C ALA A 122 2.87 -0.42 13.68
N LEU A 123 2.89 0.34 12.58
CA LEU A 123 1.83 1.29 12.22
C LEU A 123 0.63 0.62 11.54
N GLU A 124 0.80 -0.62 11.03
CA GLU A 124 -0.26 -1.41 10.39
C GLU A 124 -1.04 -0.58 9.32
N ASP A 125 -2.36 -0.49 9.47
CA ASP A 125 -3.22 0.24 8.53
C ASP A 125 -2.92 1.75 8.47
N ASN A 126 -2.43 2.37 9.55
CA ASN A 126 -2.00 3.77 9.50
C ASN A 126 -0.82 3.96 8.54
N GLY A 127 0.14 3.02 8.53
CA GLY A 127 1.25 3.02 7.58
C GLY A 127 0.79 2.83 6.13
N PHE A 128 -0.25 2.03 5.92
CA PHE A 128 -0.86 1.85 4.61
C PHE A 128 -1.54 3.14 4.11
N TYR A 129 -2.48 3.68 4.88
CA TYR A 129 -3.27 4.84 4.46
C TYR A 129 -2.44 6.10 4.29
N ALA A 130 -1.40 6.30 5.09
CA ALA A 130 -0.49 7.43 4.94
C ALA A 130 0.17 7.49 3.55
N ASN A 131 0.32 6.35 2.87
CA ASN A 131 0.93 6.27 1.54
C ASN A 131 -0.09 6.19 0.40
N ILE A 132 -1.33 5.77 0.66
CA ILE A 132 -2.38 5.68 -0.37
C ILE A 132 -3.16 6.98 -0.51
N TYR A 133 -3.52 7.66 0.58
CA TYR A 133 -4.31 8.90 0.51
C TYR A 133 -3.74 9.98 -0.40
N PRO A 134 -2.41 10.21 -0.48
CA PRO A 134 -1.85 11.20 -1.40
C PRO A 134 -2.11 10.92 -2.89
N VAL A 135 -2.45 9.68 -3.26
CA VAL A 135 -2.78 9.28 -4.64
C VAL A 135 -4.27 8.97 -4.82
N ASP A 136 -5.06 9.02 -3.74
CA ASP A 136 -6.51 8.91 -3.80
C ASP A 136 -7.11 10.29 -4.11
N ASN A 137 -7.48 10.48 -5.36
CA ASN A 137 -8.02 11.75 -5.84
C ASN A 137 -9.32 12.16 -5.16
N VAL A 138 -10.11 11.20 -4.65
CA VAL A 138 -11.34 11.49 -3.89
C VAL A 138 -10.99 12.09 -2.53
N VAL A 139 -10.03 11.49 -1.82
CA VAL A 139 -9.57 11.99 -0.51
C VAL A 139 -8.87 13.33 -0.66
N VAL A 140 -7.97 13.48 -1.65
CA VAL A 140 -7.26 14.74 -1.91
C VAL A 140 -8.24 15.87 -2.20
N ARG A 141 -9.27 15.63 -3.01
CA ARG A 141 -10.30 16.63 -3.33
C ARG A 141 -11.16 16.98 -2.12
N ALA A 142 -11.54 15.99 -1.30
CA ALA A 142 -12.31 16.23 -0.07
C ALA A 142 -11.54 17.11 0.92
N ILE A 143 -10.23 16.82 1.12
CA ILE A 143 -9.36 17.64 1.97
C ILE A 143 -9.23 19.06 1.42
N GLY A 144 -9.14 19.25 0.11
CA GLY A 144 -9.08 20.57 -0.54
C GLY A 144 -10.31 21.41 -0.21
N ILE A 145 -11.51 20.84 -0.38
CA ILE A 145 -12.79 21.52 -0.08
C ILE A 145 -12.85 21.94 1.39
N LEU A 146 -12.50 21.04 2.33
CA LEU A 146 -12.53 21.34 3.76
C LEU A 146 -11.55 22.46 4.16
N LYS A 147 -10.41 22.57 3.48
CA LYS A 147 -9.46 23.66 3.72
C LYS A 147 -9.99 25.01 3.23
N GLU A 148 -10.60 25.04 2.03
CA GLU A 148 -11.21 26.25 1.47
C GLU A 148 -12.37 26.78 2.33
N GLU A 149 -13.18 25.88 2.93
CA GLU A 149 -14.26 26.24 3.84
C GLU A 149 -13.72 26.87 5.15
N ASN A 150 -12.63 26.32 5.71
CA ASN A 150 -12.02 26.82 6.95
C ASN A 150 -11.25 28.14 6.77
N GLU A 151 -10.83 28.50 5.57
CA GLU A 151 -10.15 29.77 5.28
C GLU A 151 -11.16 30.94 5.04
N ASN A 152 -12.43 30.60 4.83
CA ASN A 152 -13.51 31.60 4.57
C ASN A 152 -14.38 31.92 5.81
N ASP A 153 -14.11 31.30 6.96
CA ASP A 153 -14.74 31.55 8.25
C ASP A 153 -13.81 32.40 9.15
#